data_d5e304d38381c48f16dcf8cb81118485
#
_entry.id   d5e304d38381c48f16dcf8cb81118485
#
_cell.length_a   1.000
_cell.length_b   1.000
_cell.length_c   1.000
_cell.angle_alpha   90.00
_cell.angle_beta   90.00
_cell.angle_gamma   90.00
#
_symmetry.space_group_name_H-M   'P 1'
#
loop_
_entity.id
_entity.type
_entity.pdbx_description
1 polymer ?
#
loop_
_entity_poly.entity_id
_entity_poly.type
_entity_poly.pdbx_seq_one_letter_code
_entity_poly.pdbx_strand_id
1 'polypeptide(L)'
;MLDRRNASGGKDLRLERDTGLNAGANLGPNSDADSRPEDTASGLTLEDFHYELPQDFIARRPLTPRDSSRLMVLDRAAQSIEHFTFGSLPSYLEEGDCVVLNDTKVMPCRLQATRPETGGKVELLFVRRRGACQWEALVRPGRKMKEGTLLVLHGGGSAEVVERTSASTFLFRVSEPFEEYMESWGEMPIPPYMKRHADAGDRDDYQTVYAKTPGSCAAPTAGLHFTRETFQKLEARGVEIVKVLLHVGPGTFKPLKPGPIAGQTLDPEYFEATAETCQVVNRTRGRGGRVFAVGTTTTRSLETLADLAAGAEVAFRASVAAEGGSAAAADVGGGAADSTSVGGDGAAGVAKRVAPGDGAPSLEPAKGWTEKFIYPPYDFKVVDALITNFHLPGSSVMLLTCAFAGRELILSAYEEAKRTGYRFYSYGDSMLII
;
A
#
# COMPACT_ATOMS: atom_id res chain seq x y z
N MET A 1 -8.78 -27.74 -66.80
CA MET A 1 -9.91 -26.98 -67.37
C MET A 1 -10.33 -26.02 -66.34
N LEU A 2 -9.91 -24.77 -66.50
CA LEU A 2 -10.70 -23.53 -66.59
C LEU A 2 -11.40 -23.17 -65.28
N ASP A 3 -11.33 -22.01 -64.68
CA ASP A 3 -10.94 -20.70 -65.18
C ASP A 3 -10.65 -19.73 -63.98
N ARG A 4 -9.86 -18.77 -64.29
CA ARG A 4 -9.51 -17.57 -63.51
C ARG A 4 -10.69 -16.63 -63.35
N ARG A 5 -10.79 -15.85 -62.25
CA ARG A 5 -10.78 -14.36 -62.35
C ARG A 5 -10.83 -13.70 -60.96
N ASN A 6 -9.80 -12.97 -60.69
CA ASN A 6 -9.69 -11.61 -60.15
C ASN A 6 -10.95 -10.94 -59.57
N ALA A 7 -10.81 -10.44 -58.33
CA ALA A 7 -11.13 -9.05 -58.09
C ALA A 7 -10.52 -8.59 -56.75
N SER A 8 -9.63 -7.62 -56.82
CA SER A 8 -9.13 -6.75 -55.82
C SER A 8 -10.24 -5.97 -55.09
N GLY A 9 -10.13 -5.83 -53.79
CA GLY A 9 -11.01 -4.99 -53.00
C GLY A 9 -10.43 -4.81 -51.61
N GLY A 10 -9.47 -3.87 -51.47
CA GLY A 10 -9.06 -3.37 -50.18
C GLY A 10 -10.26 -2.71 -49.49
N LYS A 11 -10.59 -3.18 -48.32
CA LYS A 11 -11.48 -2.47 -47.41
C LYS A 11 -10.67 -2.02 -46.21
N ASP A 12 -10.46 -0.70 -46.20
CA ASP A 12 -10.10 0.05 -45.01
C ASP A 12 -11.04 -0.32 -43.86
N LEU A 13 -10.52 -1.04 -42.88
CA LEU A 13 -11.18 -1.20 -41.59
C LEU A 13 -11.00 0.10 -40.79
N ARG A 14 -11.86 1.07 -41.04
CA ARG A 14 -12.13 2.13 -40.09
C ARG A 14 -12.71 1.46 -38.84
N LEU A 15 -11.96 1.51 -37.75
CA LEU A 15 -12.46 1.25 -36.41
C LEU A 15 -13.59 2.23 -36.12
N GLU A 16 -14.82 1.78 -36.25
CA GLU A 16 -15.98 2.47 -35.68
C GLU A 16 -15.77 2.55 -34.16
N ARG A 17 -15.71 3.76 -33.67
CA ARG A 17 -15.79 4.04 -32.24
C ARG A 17 -17.20 3.67 -31.80
N ASP A 18 -17.28 2.62 -31.00
CA ASP A 18 -18.51 2.27 -30.29
C ASP A 18 -18.79 3.35 -29.24
N THR A 19 -19.56 4.35 -29.64
CA THR A 19 -20.08 5.42 -28.79
C THR A 19 -21.41 4.97 -28.20
N GLY A 20 -21.31 4.18 -27.17
CA GLY A 20 -22.52 3.73 -26.51
C GLY A 20 -22.27 3.28 -25.08
N LEU A 21 -22.08 4.22 -24.18
CA LEU A 21 -22.47 4.18 -22.76
C LEU A 21 -21.93 5.44 -22.05
N ASN A 22 -22.39 6.60 -22.47
CA ASN A 22 -22.23 7.83 -21.71
C ASN A 22 -23.46 7.99 -20.80
N ALA A 23 -23.37 7.47 -19.58
CA ALA A 23 -24.25 7.87 -18.49
C ALA A 23 -23.37 8.64 -17.49
N GLY A 24 -22.95 9.84 -17.86
CA GLY A 24 -22.45 10.83 -16.93
C GLY A 24 -23.57 11.17 -15.95
N ALA A 25 -23.47 10.68 -14.71
CA ALA A 25 -24.30 11.17 -13.63
C ALA A 25 -23.85 12.58 -13.29
N ASN A 26 -24.47 13.55 -13.99
CA ASN A 26 -24.36 14.97 -13.68
C ASN A 26 -25.16 15.19 -12.38
N LEU A 27 -24.49 15.26 -11.25
CA LEU A 27 -25.08 15.71 -9.99
C LEU A 27 -25.34 17.20 -10.13
N GLY A 28 -26.59 17.54 -10.45
CA GLY A 28 -27.05 18.93 -10.52
C GLY A 28 -26.76 19.66 -9.20
N PRO A 29 -26.60 21.01 -9.25
CA PRO A 29 -26.31 21.77 -8.05
C PRO A 29 -27.54 21.77 -7.14
N ASN A 30 -27.45 21.03 -6.05
CA ASN A 30 -28.38 21.18 -4.93
C ASN A 30 -28.06 22.51 -4.24
N SER A 31 -28.93 23.48 -4.40
CA SER A 31 -28.91 24.77 -3.73
C SER A 31 -29.49 24.65 -2.34
N ASP A 32 -28.73 24.06 -1.41
CA ASP A 32 -28.88 24.29 0.02
C ASP A 32 -27.49 24.39 0.62
N ALA A 33 -26.90 25.59 0.42
CA ALA A 33 -25.71 26.00 1.13
C ALA A 33 -26.12 26.43 2.54
N ASP A 34 -26.13 25.50 3.49
CA ASP A 34 -25.99 25.90 4.89
C ASP A 34 -25.31 24.80 5.71
N SER A 35 -24.26 25.22 6.43
CA SER A 35 -23.56 24.54 7.53
C SER A 35 -23.06 23.10 7.28
N ARG A 36 -21.91 22.98 6.59
CA ARG A 36 -21.04 21.79 6.75
C ARG A 36 -20.28 21.89 8.07
N PRO A 37 -20.33 20.87 8.94
CA PRO A 37 -19.41 20.81 10.07
C PRO A 37 -17.98 20.72 9.51
N GLU A 38 -17.13 21.64 9.94
CA GLU A 38 -15.67 21.58 9.67
C GLU A 38 -15.14 20.25 10.17
N ASP A 39 -14.58 19.42 9.29
CA ASP A 39 -13.85 18.20 9.63
C ASP A 39 -12.54 18.62 10.35
N THR A 40 -12.65 19.02 11.60
CA THR A 40 -11.50 19.18 12.47
C THR A 40 -11.00 17.79 12.87
N ALA A 41 -9.70 17.52 12.75
CA ALA A 41 -9.09 16.22 13.05
C ALA A 41 -9.50 15.63 14.43
N SER A 42 -9.97 16.45 15.34
CA SER A 42 -10.41 16.07 16.69
C SER A 42 -11.79 15.40 16.77
N GLY A 43 -12.58 15.42 15.69
CA GLY A 43 -13.95 14.90 15.69
C GLY A 43 -14.15 13.61 14.87
N LEU A 44 -13.22 13.23 13.99
CA LEU A 44 -13.39 12.05 13.13
C LEU A 44 -13.25 10.74 13.89
N THR A 45 -14.17 9.84 13.64
CA THR A 45 -14.20 8.48 14.18
C THR A 45 -14.04 7.45 13.07
N LEU A 46 -13.72 6.21 13.45
CA LEU A 46 -13.55 5.14 12.47
C LEU A 46 -14.86 4.81 11.74
N GLU A 47 -16.00 5.03 12.41
CA GLU A 47 -17.35 4.83 11.89
C GLU A 47 -17.66 5.73 10.69
N ASP A 48 -17.05 6.93 10.62
CA ASP A 48 -17.22 7.87 9.50
C ASP A 48 -16.64 7.34 8.18
N PHE A 49 -15.83 6.30 8.25
CA PHE A 49 -15.17 5.64 7.09
C PHE A 49 -15.69 4.23 6.87
N HIS A 50 -16.86 3.93 7.42
CA HIS A 50 -17.50 2.63 7.25
C HIS A 50 -18.35 2.62 5.97
N TYR A 51 -18.32 1.50 5.25
CA TYR A 51 -19.22 1.16 4.16
C TYR A 51 -19.49 -0.33 4.16
N GLU A 52 -20.64 -0.76 3.65
CA GLU A 52 -20.97 -2.17 3.54
C GLU A 52 -20.31 -2.80 2.32
N LEU A 53 -19.64 -3.93 2.53
CA LEU A 53 -19.00 -4.70 1.45
C LEU A 53 -19.43 -6.18 1.53
N PRO A 54 -20.31 -6.64 0.65
CA PRO A 54 -20.62 -8.06 0.51
C PRO A 54 -19.38 -8.87 0.13
N GLN A 55 -19.28 -10.09 0.68
CA GLN A 55 -18.12 -10.96 0.51
C GLN A 55 -17.86 -11.36 -0.96
N ASP A 56 -18.88 -11.35 -1.80
CA ASP A 56 -18.78 -11.74 -3.21
C ASP A 56 -18.01 -10.73 -4.07
N PHE A 57 -17.85 -9.49 -3.58
CA PHE A 57 -17.01 -8.52 -4.24
C PHE A 57 -15.50 -8.75 -4.02
N ILE A 58 -15.13 -9.59 -3.06
CA ILE A 58 -13.72 -9.83 -2.71
C ILE A 58 -13.09 -10.79 -3.71
N ALA A 59 -12.14 -10.29 -4.49
CA ALA A 59 -11.39 -11.12 -5.44
C ALA A 59 -10.45 -12.08 -4.72
N ARG A 60 -10.53 -13.37 -5.09
CA ARG A 60 -9.70 -14.44 -4.50
C ARG A 60 -8.53 -14.83 -5.40
N ARG A 61 -8.51 -14.36 -6.65
CA ARG A 61 -7.47 -14.59 -7.66
C ARG A 61 -7.31 -13.35 -8.54
N PRO A 62 -6.07 -13.08 -9.01
CA PRO A 62 -5.86 -12.01 -9.98
C PRO A 62 -6.50 -12.37 -11.33
N LEU A 63 -6.64 -11.37 -12.18
CA LEU A 63 -6.94 -11.58 -13.60
C LEU A 63 -5.65 -11.91 -14.36
N THR A 64 -5.85 -12.56 -15.52
CA THR A 64 -4.76 -12.85 -16.47
C THR A 64 -5.21 -12.38 -17.86
N PRO A 65 -4.49 -11.42 -18.48
CA PRO A 65 -3.35 -10.69 -17.95
C PRO A 65 -3.75 -9.74 -16.80
N ARG A 66 -2.78 -9.34 -15.95
CA ARG A 66 -3.04 -8.54 -14.74
C ARG A 66 -3.58 -7.15 -15.05
N ASP A 67 -3.14 -6.53 -16.14
CA ASP A 67 -3.58 -5.21 -16.61
C ASP A 67 -4.95 -5.21 -17.31
N SER A 68 -5.62 -6.37 -17.42
CA SER A 68 -7.03 -6.47 -17.79
C SER A 68 -7.99 -6.15 -16.64
N SER A 69 -7.49 -5.94 -15.41
CA SER A 69 -8.28 -5.45 -14.30
C SER A 69 -8.88 -4.08 -14.62
N ARG A 70 -10.00 -3.76 -14.00
CA ARG A 70 -10.63 -2.45 -14.18
C ARG A 70 -9.84 -1.36 -13.46
N LEU A 71 -9.88 -0.16 -14.02
CA LEU A 71 -9.32 1.06 -13.48
C LEU A 71 -10.44 2.09 -13.34
N MET A 72 -10.72 2.50 -12.11
CA MET A 72 -11.59 3.64 -11.84
C MET A 72 -10.72 4.89 -11.70
N VAL A 73 -10.97 5.89 -12.54
CA VAL A 73 -10.25 7.16 -12.48
C VAL A 73 -11.10 8.18 -11.75
N LEU A 74 -10.53 8.75 -10.69
CA LEU A 74 -11.14 9.81 -9.89
C LEU A 74 -10.38 11.10 -10.15
N ASP A 75 -11.06 12.10 -10.71
CA ASP A 75 -10.54 13.46 -10.79
C ASP A 75 -11.04 14.26 -9.59
N ARG A 76 -10.11 14.63 -8.70
CA ARG A 76 -10.42 15.38 -7.47
C ARG A 76 -10.91 16.80 -7.75
N ALA A 77 -10.40 17.43 -8.81
CA ALA A 77 -10.77 18.81 -9.16
C ALA A 77 -12.13 18.84 -9.83
N ALA A 78 -12.39 17.92 -10.77
CA ALA A 78 -13.65 17.81 -11.47
C ALA A 78 -14.73 17.07 -10.67
N GLN A 79 -14.38 16.41 -9.56
CA GLN A 79 -15.26 15.54 -8.78
C GLN A 79 -15.94 14.48 -9.67
N SER A 80 -15.20 13.93 -10.63
CA SER A 80 -15.72 12.97 -11.62
C SER A 80 -15.17 11.57 -11.42
N ILE A 81 -15.95 10.59 -11.88
CA ILE A 81 -15.62 9.16 -11.86
C ILE A 81 -15.70 8.63 -13.27
N GLU A 82 -14.64 8.02 -13.76
CA GLU A 82 -14.58 7.37 -15.07
C GLU A 82 -14.12 5.92 -14.96
N HIS A 83 -14.43 5.10 -15.95
CA HIS A 83 -14.19 3.65 -15.93
C HIS A 83 -13.35 3.21 -17.12
N PHE A 84 -12.25 2.53 -16.83
CA PHE A 84 -11.32 2.01 -17.84
C PHE A 84 -10.83 0.62 -17.45
N THR A 85 -9.84 0.10 -18.17
CA THR A 85 -8.99 -1.01 -17.77
C THR A 85 -7.63 -0.49 -17.35
N PHE A 86 -6.91 -1.22 -16.50
CA PHE A 86 -5.58 -0.81 -16.03
C PHE A 86 -4.57 -0.62 -17.17
N GLY A 87 -4.75 -1.37 -18.28
CA GLY A 87 -3.96 -1.18 -19.49
C GLY A 87 -4.03 0.22 -20.10
N SER A 88 -5.02 1.05 -19.72
CA SER A 88 -5.15 2.46 -20.11
C SER A 88 -4.34 3.42 -19.23
N LEU A 89 -3.79 2.96 -18.10
CA LEU A 89 -3.02 3.81 -17.19
C LEU A 89 -1.96 4.69 -17.88
N PRO A 90 -1.17 4.18 -18.87
CA PRO A 90 -0.17 5.01 -19.53
C PRO A 90 -0.73 6.27 -20.20
N SER A 91 -2.01 6.31 -20.60
CA SER A 91 -2.59 7.48 -21.23
C SER A 91 -2.81 8.66 -20.29
N TYR A 92 -2.73 8.44 -18.98
CA TYR A 92 -2.86 9.47 -17.95
C TYR A 92 -1.53 10.09 -17.51
N LEU A 93 -0.41 9.56 -18.00
CA LEU A 93 0.92 10.04 -17.69
C LEU A 93 1.58 10.66 -18.91
N GLU A 94 2.42 11.67 -18.68
CA GLU A 94 3.09 12.46 -19.70
C GLU A 94 4.60 12.47 -19.48
N GLU A 95 5.36 12.92 -20.51
CA GLU A 95 6.77 13.16 -20.35
C GLU A 95 7.05 14.15 -19.23
N GLY A 96 7.96 13.81 -18.33
CA GLY A 96 8.29 14.62 -17.15
C GLY A 96 7.57 14.16 -15.87
N ASP A 97 6.54 13.29 -15.97
CA ASP A 97 5.98 12.60 -14.80
C ASP A 97 6.92 11.49 -14.32
N CYS A 98 6.78 11.10 -13.05
CA CYS A 98 7.43 9.89 -12.54
C CYS A 98 6.47 8.95 -11.81
N VAL A 99 6.73 7.64 -11.93
CA VAL A 99 6.04 6.58 -11.19
C VAL A 99 6.97 6.04 -10.13
N VAL A 100 6.53 6.04 -8.88
CA VAL A 100 7.27 5.48 -7.74
C VAL A 100 6.61 4.18 -7.30
N LEU A 101 7.41 3.11 -7.22
CA LEU A 101 6.98 1.75 -6.90
C LEU A 101 7.59 1.29 -5.57
N ASN A 102 6.94 0.35 -4.88
CA ASN A 102 7.53 -0.36 -3.75
C ASN A 102 8.03 -1.74 -4.23
N ASP A 103 9.35 -1.95 -4.30
CA ASP A 103 9.97 -3.18 -4.85
C ASP A 103 10.18 -4.30 -3.82
N THR A 104 9.51 -4.22 -2.68
CA THR A 104 9.56 -5.28 -1.68
C THR A 104 9.07 -6.60 -2.25
N LYS A 105 9.72 -7.70 -1.83
CA LYS A 105 9.35 -9.08 -2.17
C LYS A 105 8.74 -9.78 -0.96
N VAL A 106 7.58 -10.40 -1.16
CA VAL A 106 6.92 -11.20 -0.13
C VAL A 106 7.68 -12.51 0.09
N MET A 107 7.93 -12.83 1.35
CA MET A 107 8.52 -14.12 1.74
C MET A 107 7.43 -15.14 2.04
N PRO A 108 7.65 -16.45 1.81
CA PRO A 108 6.75 -17.50 2.25
C PRO A 108 6.88 -17.73 3.76
N CYS A 109 6.55 -16.71 4.52
CA CYS A 109 6.86 -16.59 5.95
C CYS A 109 5.80 -17.22 6.89
N ARG A 110 4.78 -17.89 6.34
CA ARG A 110 3.78 -18.62 7.13
C ARG A 110 4.21 -20.07 7.28
N LEU A 111 4.41 -20.53 8.52
CA LEU A 111 4.80 -21.89 8.83
C LEU A 111 3.83 -22.55 9.80
N GLN A 112 3.52 -23.81 9.55
CA GLN A 112 2.80 -24.66 10.50
C GLN A 112 3.79 -25.30 11.45
N ALA A 113 3.40 -25.37 12.72
CA ALA A 113 4.21 -25.99 13.78
C ALA A 113 3.35 -26.84 14.69
N THR A 114 4.02 -27.72 15.44
CA THR A 114 3.39 -28.53 16.50
C THR A 114 4.16 -28.38 17.80
N ARG A 115 3.44 -28.46 18.91
CA ARG A 115 4.03 -28.60 20.23
C ARG A 115 4.37 -30.07 20.46
N PRO A 116 5.64 -30.43 20.67
CA PRO A 116 6.03 -31.85 20.80
C PRO A 116 5.35 -32.56 21.98
N GLU A 117 5.11 -31.83 23.07
CA GLU A 117 4.52 -32.39 24.29
C GLU A 117 3.03 -32.72 24.18
N THR A 118 2.27 -31.96 23.36
CA THR A 118 0.79 -32.04 23.31
C THR A 118 0.23 -32.35 21.93
N GLY A 119 1.06 -32.33 20.90
CA GLY A 119 0.61 -32.43 19.50
C GLY A 119 -0.21 -31.20 19.03
N GLY A 120 -0.29 -30.16 19.86
CA GLY A 120 -1.10 -28.96 19.54
C GLY A 120 -0.56 -28.20 18.33
N LYS A 121 -1.40 -27.95 17.32
CA LYS A 121 -1.04 -27.21 16.12
C LYS A 121 -0.92 -25.72 16.41
N VAL A 122 0.05 -25.07 15.78
CA VAL A 122 0.35 -23.64 15.89
C VAL A 122 0.71 -23.10 14.51
N GLU A 123 0.11 -22.00 14.13
CA GLU A 123 0.51 -21.22 12.96
C GLU A 123 1.45 -20.10 13.39
N LEU A 124 2.56 -19.98 12.70
CA LEU A 124 3.57 -18.94 12.87
C LEU A 124 3.62 -18.10 11.61
N LEU A 125 3.55 -16.76 11.75
CA LEU A 125 3.82 -15.83 10.67
C LEU A 125 5.08 -15.05 11.05
N PHE A 126 6.22 -15.40 10.46
CA PHE A 126 7.51 -14.75 10.70
C PHE A 126 7.53 -13.39 9.99
N VAL A 127 7.71 -12.33 10.77
CA VAL A 127 7.49 -10.96 10.28
C VAL A 127 8.78 -10.13 10.24
N ARG A 128 9.78 -10.48 11.04
CA ARG A 128 10.97 -9.64 11.17
C ARG A 128 12.15 -10.42 11.71
N ARG A 129 13.29 -10.29 11.04
CA ARG A 129 14.59 -10.76 11.57
C ARG A 129 15.10 -9.77 12.60
N ARG A 130 15.56 -10.27 13.76
CA ARG A 130 16.14 -9.48 14.84
C ARG A 130 17.63 -9.76 15.05
N GLY A 131 18.10 -10.90 14.56
CA GLY A 131 19.48 -11.33 14.67
C GLY A 131 19.76 -12.54 13.81
N ALA A 132 20.95 -13.11 13.86
CA ALA A 132 21.36 -14.25 13.06
C ALA A 132 20.34 -15.40 13.14
N CYS A 133 20.02 -15.83 14.36
CA CYS A 133 19.07 -16.93 14.62
C CYS A 133 17.78 -16.43 15.30
N GLN A 134 17.44 -15.15 15.20
CA GLN A 134 16.30 -14.57 15.93
C GLN A 134 15.30 -13.92 14.98
N TRP A 135 14.03 -14.35 15.12
CA TRP A 135 12.93 -13.85 14.33
C TRP A 135 11.70 -13.56 15.19
N GLU A 136 11.07 -12.44 14.92
CA GLU A 136 9.73 -12.17 15.45
C GLU A 136 8.68 -12.87 14.59
N ALA A 137 7.70 -13.48 15.27
CA ALA A 137 6.54 -14.08 14.60
C ALA A 137 5.25 -13.80 15.36
N LEU A 138 4.18 -13.60 14.59
CA LEU A 138 2.81 -13.69 15.08
C LEU A 138 2.45 -15.17 15.29
N VAL A 139 1.77 -15.48 16.39
CA VAL A 139 1.44 -16.85 16.79
C VAL A 139 -0.06 -17.05 16.93
N ARG A 140 -0.60 -18.10 16.30
CA ARG A 140 -2.00 -18.52 16.45
C ARG A 140 -2.11 -20.02 16.69
N PRO A 141 -2.70 -20.47 17.82
CA PRO A 141 -3.08 -19.69 19.01
C PRO A 141 -1.87 -19.38 19.91
N GLY A 142 -1.72 -18.09 20.32
CA GLY A 142 -0.62 -17.62 21.16
C GLY A 142 -0.83 -17.81 22.69
N ARG A 143 -2.04 -18.20 23.13
CA ARG A 143 -2.48 -18.14 24.53
C ARG A 143 -1.63 -18.97 25.52
N LYS A 144 -1.00 -20.06 25.02
CA LYS A 144 -0.18 -20.98 25.85
C LYS A 144 1.31 -20.90 25.52
N MET A 145 1.74 -19.85 24.81
CA MET A 145 3.17 -19.65 24.53
C MET A 145 3.85 -19.00 25.70
N LYS A 146 4.95 -19.62 26.14
CA LYS A 146 5.80 -19.14 27.23
C LYS A 146 7.24 -19.19 26.75
N GLU A 147 8.12 -18.42 27.37
CA GLU A 147 9.56 -18.50 27.18
C GLU A 147 10.05 -19.96 27.36
N GLY A 148 10.96 -20.39 26.52
CA GLY A 148 11.46 -21.77 26.46
C GLY A 148 10.50 -22.77 25.77
N THR A 149 9.29 -22.35 25.32
CA THR A 149 8.42 -23.26 24.57
C THR A 149 9.08 -23.64 23.25
N LEU A 150 9.31 -24.93 23.05
CA LEU A 150 9.84 -25.49 21.81
C LEU A 150 8.70 -25.85 20.87
N LEU A 151 8.85 -25.54 19.60
CA LEU A 151 7.96 -25.91 18.51
C LEU A 151 8.74 -26.69 17.45
N VAL A 152 8.11 -27.75 16.93
CA VAL A 152 8.59 -28.46 15.75
C VAL A 152 7.88 -27.89 14.53
N LEU A 153 8.64 -27.31 13.61
CA LEU A 153 8.13 -26.74 12.37
C LEU A 153 7.85 -27.84 11.35
N HIS A 154 6.90 -27.60 10.46
CA HIS A 154 6.67 -28.47 9.29
C HIS A 154 7.95 -28.55 8.45
N GLY A 155 8.44 -29.77 8.16
CA GLY A 155 9.75 -29.98 7.52
C GLY A 155 10.88 -30.33 8.48
N GLY A 156 10.61 -30.38 9.80
CA GLY A 156 11.54 -30.89 10.83
C GLY A 156 12.42 -29.85 11.49
N GLY A 157 12.32 -28.57 11.13
CA GLY A 157 13.00 -27.48 11.82
C GLY A 157 12.43 -27.24 13.22
N SER A 158 13.10 -26.37 13.99
CA SER A 158 12.67 -26.00 15.33
C SER A 158 12.62 -24.49 15.53
N ALA A 159 11.70 -24.05 16.39
CA ALA A 159 11.61 -22.68 16.85
C ALA A 159 11.36 -22.67 18.37
N GLU A 160 12.20 -21.97 19.12
CA GLU A 160 12.10 -21.83 20.57
C GLU A 160 11.68 -20.40 20.91
N VAL A 161 10.67 -20.23 21.75
CA VAL A 161 10.25 -18.92 22.24
C VAL A 161 11.32 -18.34 23.15
N VAL A 162 11.89 -17.20 22.76
CA VAL A 162 12.85 -16.44 23.58
C VAL A 162 12.10 -15.51 24.53
N GLU A 163 11.18 -14.71 23.99
CA GLU A 163 10.38 -13.76 24.77
C GLU A 163 9.07 -13.43 24.07
N ARG A 164 8.15 -12.81 24.79
CA ARG A 164 6.92 -12.26 24.25
C ARG A 164 7.08 -10.75 24.04
N THR A 165 7.07 -10.30 22.78
CA THR A 165 7.27 -8.88 22.43
C THR A 165 5.98 -8.05 22.41
N SER A 166 4.82 -8.71 22.20
CA SER A 166 3.50 -8.06 22.27
C SER A 166 2.39 -9.05 22.61
N ALA A 167 1.14 -8.61 22.55
CA ALA A 167 -0.04 -9.45 22.80
C ALA A 167 -0.09 -10.71 21.93
N SER A 168 0.38 -10.64 20.68
CA SER A 168 0.33 -11.73 19.68
C SER A 168 1.67 -12.03 19.02
N THR A 169 2.73 -11.29 19.34
CA THR A 169 4.06 -11.41 18.73
C THR A 169 5.06 -11.94 19.74
N PHE A 170 5.92 -12.83 19.29
CA PHE A 170 6.96 -13.48 20.08
C PHE A 170 8.27 -13.46 19.30
N LEU A 171 9.38 -13.34 20.03
CA LEU A 171 10.72 -13.56 19.52
C LEU A 171 11.06 -15.05 19.61
N PHE A 172 11.49 -15.61 18.50
CA PHE A 172 11.90 -17.00 18.40
C PHE A 172 13.39 -17.10 18.11
N ARG A 173 14.03 -18.12 18.70
CA ARG A 173 15.30 -18.65 18.23
C ARG A 173 14.99 -19.76 17.23
N VAL A 174 15.60 -19.70 16.04
CA VAL A 174 15.39 -20.63 14.93
C VAL A 174 16.73 -21.17 14.44
N SER A 175 16.70 -22.29 13.72
CA SER A 175 17.89 -22.85 13.07
C SER A 175 18.23 -22.04 11.80
N GLU A 176 19.49 -21.81 11.52
CA GLU A 176 19.96 -21.18 10.28
C GLU A 176 20.35 -22.26 9.25
N PRO A 177 20.23 -21.99 7.94
CA PRO A 177 19.71 -20.76 7.30
C PRO A 177 18.18 -20.74 7.27
N PHE A 178 17.56 -19.82 7.99
CA PHE A 178 16.10 -19.84 8.19
C PHE A 178 15.32 -19.28 6.98
N GLU A 179 15.89 -18.37 6.22
CA GLU A 179 15.28 -17.86 4.99
C GLU A 179 15.14 -18.98 3.95
N GLU A 180 16.16 -19.83 3.80
CA GLU A 180 16.12 -20.98 2.89
C GLU A 180 15.10 -22.03 3.38
N TYR A 181 14.99 -22.18 4.71
CA TYR A 181 13.98 -23.03 5.31
C TYR A 181 12.56 -22.53 4.99
N MET A 182 12.30 -21.22 5.12
CA MET A 182 11.01 -20.62 4.75
C MET A 182 10.72 -20.79 3.25
N GLU A 183 11.72 -20.62 2.38
CA GLU A 183 11.53 -20.84 0.94
C GLU A 183 11.13 -22.29 0.62
N SER A 184 11.66 -23.26 1.37
CA SER A 184 11.39 -24.68 1.15
C SER A 184 10.05 -25.16 1.75
N TRP A 185 9.67 -24.66 2.93
CA TRP A 185 8.59 -25.18 3.75
C TRP A 185 7.49 -24.16 4.09
N GLY A 186 7.72 -22.88 3.78
CA GLY A 186 6.81 -21.81 4.09
C GLY A 186 5.69 -21.68 3.04
N GLU A 187 4.55 -21.20 3.51
CA GLU A 187 3.41 -20.82 2.68
C GLU A 187 3.39 -19.31 2.46
N MET A 188 2.91 -18.89 1.29
CA MET A 188 2.67 -17.47 1.02
C MET A 188 1.64 -16.91 2.02
N PRO A 189 1.93 -15.75 2.64
CA PRO A 189 1.08 -15.18 3.69
C PRO A 189 -0.11 -14.42 3.10
N ILE A 190 -0.91 -15.08 2.24
CA ILE A 190 -2.09 -14.45 1.66
C ILE A 190 -3.04 -13.95 2.75
N PRO A 191 -3.73 -12.83 2.52
CA PRO A 191 -4.60 -12.20 3.53
C PRO A 191 -5.77 -13.08 3.96
N PRO A 192 -6.18 -13.02 5.24
CA PRO A 192 -7.23 -13.90 5.78
C PRO A 192 -8.62 -13.67 5.16
N TYR A 193 -8.90 -12.49 4.60
CA TYR A 193 -10.19 -12.22 3.93
C TYR A 193 -10.38 -13.01 2.63
N MET A 194 -9.32 -13.60 2.06
CA MET A 194 -9.42 -14.49 0.91
C MET A 194 -10.11 -15.81 1.25
N LYS A 195 -10.20 -16.17 2.55
CA LYS A 195 -10.90 -17.35 3.08
C LYS A 195 -10.50 -18.66 2.36
N ARG A 196 -9.23 -18.80 2.02
CA ARG A 196 -8.61 -19.99 1.44
C ARG A 196 -7.17 -20.14 1.95
N HIS A 197 -6.63 -21.35 1.83
CA HIS A 197 -5.20 -21.56 2.01
C HIS A 197 -4.42 -21.08 0.78
N ALA A 198 -3.16 -20.75 0.98
CA ALA A 198 -2.24 -20.50 -0.11
C ALA A 198 -1.99 -21.81 -0.90
N ASP A 199 -1.78 -21.68 -2.19
CA ASP A 199 -1.34 -22.77 -3.05
C ASP A 199 -0.09 -22.38 -3.84
N ALA A 200 0.41 -23.28 -4.69
CA ALA A 200 1.66 -23.06 -5.42
C ALA A 200 1.61 -21.82 -6.34
N GLY A 201 0.44 -21.50 -6.90
CA GLY A 201 0.26 -20.33 -7.77
C GLY A 201 0.41 -19.00 -7.03
N ASP A 202 0.16 -18.97 -5.71
CA ASP A 202 0.29 -17.74 -4.93
C ASP A 202 1.74 -17.24 -4.80
N ARG A 203 2.74 -18.08 -5.07
CA ARG A 203 4.14 -17.65 -5.11
C ARG A 203 4.37 -16.60 -6.21
N ASP A 204 3.69 -16.74 -7.34
CA ASP A 204 3.74 -15.80 -8.46
C ASP A 204 2.62 -14.77 -8.38
N ASP A 205 1.40 -15.19 -8.03
CA ASP A 205 0.22 -14.34 -7.98
C ASP A 205 0.33 -13.24 -6.92
N TYR A 206 0.92 -13.53 -5.75
CA TYR A 206 1.05 -12.59 -4.64
C TYR A 206 2.42 -11.86 -4.65
N GLN A 207 2.96 -11.62 -5.86
CA GLN A 207 4.19 -10.85 -6.12
C GLN A 207 3.97 -9.86 -7.24
N THR A 208 4.61 -8.69 -7.14
CA THR A 208 4.70 -7.77 -8.27
C THR A 208 5.76 -8.27 -9.27
N VAL A 209 5.61 -7.93 -10.56
CA VAL A 209 6.56 -8.32 -11.60
C VAL A 209 7.96 -7.67 -11.44
N TYR A 210 8.06 -6.70 -10.52
CA TYR A 210 9.28 -5.96 -10.20
C TYR A 210 9.78 -6.18 -8.76
N ALA A 211 9.19 -7.12 -8.02
CA ALA A 211 9.61 -7.47 -6.66
C ALA A 211 11.09 -7.89 -6.64
N LYS A 212 11.88 -7.28 -5.74
CA LYS A 212 13.34 -7.48 -5.67
C LYS A 212 13.82 -7.85 -4.28
N THR A 213 13.52 -7.05 -3.28
CA THR A 213 14.11 -7.13 -1.94
C THR A 213 13.22 -7.92 -0.99
N PRO A 214 13.62 -9.16 -0.55
CA PRO A 214 12.84 -9.97 0.38
C PRO A 214 12.70 -9.30 1.75
N GLY A 215 11.56 -9.50 2.44
CA GLY A 215 11.35 -8.98 3.79
C GLY A 215 9.89 -8.67 4.14
N SER A 216 8.98 -8.73 3.19
CA SER A 216 7.56 -8.43 3.40
C SER A 216 6.73 -9.65 3.76
N CYS A 217 5.71 -9.42 4.61
CA CYS A 217 4.62 -10.37 4.86
C CYS A 217 3.38 -10.11 3.98
N ALA A 218 3.37 -9.03 3.23
CA ALA A 218 2.27 -8.71 2.31
C ALA A 218 2.79 -8.01 1.05
N ALA A 219 2.12 -8.24 -0.08
CA ALA A 219 2.45 -7.58 -1.33
C ALA A 219 2.01 -6.11 -1.34
N PRO A 220 2.73 -5.22 -2.03
CA PRO A 220 2.25 -3.88 -2.39
C PRO A 220 1.20 -4.01 -3.50
N THR A 221 -0.06 -4.28 -3.11
CA THR A 221 -1.09 -4.86 -3.98
C THR A 221 -1.48 -4.01 -5.18
N ALA A 222 -1.37 -2.68 -5.09
CA ALA A 222 -1.56 -1.80 -6.25
C ALA A 222 -0.55 -2.08 -7.38
N GLY A 223 0.63 -2.60 -7.04
CA GLY A 223 1.65 -3.01 -8.00
C GLY A 223 1.35 -4.31 -8.73
N LEU A 224 0.40 -5.12 -8.24
CA LEU A 224 0.04 -6.39 -8.85
C LEU A 224 -0.63 -6.23 -10.22
N HIS A 225 -1.18 -5.07 -10.53
CA HIS A 225 -1.81 -4.76 -11.81
C HIS A 225 -0.83 -4.53 -12.94
N PHE A 226 0.41 -4.16 -12.61
CA PHE A 226 1.43 -3.86 -13.61
C PHE A 226 1.92 -5.11 -14.32
N THR A 227 2.09 -4.98 -15.63
CA THR A 227 2.76 -5.95 -16.50
C THR A 227 4.04 -5.35 -17.07
N ARG A 228 4.89 -6.17 -17.68
CA ARG A 228 6.07 -5.66 -18.39
C ARG A 228 5.69 -4.71 -19.53
N GLU A 229 4.59 -5.01 -20.21
CA GLU A 229 4.02 -4.22 -21.29
C GLU A 229 3.56 -2.84 -20.79
N THR A 230 2.98 -2.79 -19.57
CA THR A 230 2.61 -1.51 -18.95
C THR A 230 3.84 -0.63 -18.74
N PHE A 231 4.95 -1.18 -18.24
CA PHE A 231 6.19 -0.44 -18.06
C PHE A 231 6.78 0.04 -19.39
N GLN A 232 6.83 -0.81 -20.40
CA GLN A 232 7.30 -0.42 -21.74
C GLN A 232 6.52 0.75 -22.33
N LYS A 233 5.19 0.77 -22.13
CA LYS A 233 4.33 1.88 -22.58
C LYS A 233 4.60 3.17 -21.80
N LEU A 234 4.87 3.10 -20.51
CA LEU A 234 5.23 4.25 -19.67
C LEU A 234 6.59 4.83 -20.08
N GLU A 235 7.60 3.97 -20.24
CA GLU A 235 8.94 4.35 -20.67
C GLU A 235 8.92 4.98 -22.08
N ALA A 236 8.14 4.42 -23.01
CA ALA A 236 7.97 4.96 -24.36
C ALA A 236 7.30 6.36 -24.39
N ARG A 237 6.63 6.75 -23.30
CA ARG A 237 6.05 8.09 -23.13
C ARG A 237 6.98 9.05 -22.37
N GLY A 238 8.22 8.63 -22.05
CA GLY A 238 9.19 9.45 -21.32
C GLY A 238 8.91 9.55 -19.81
N VAL A 239 8.08 8.64 -19.25
CA VAL A 239 7.79 8.59 -17.81
C VAL A 239 8.95 7.90 -17.10
N GLU A 240 9.49 8.56 -16.07
CA GLU A 240 10.56 7.99 -15.25
C GLU A 240 9.98 7.02 -14.20
N ILE A 241 10.63 5.86 -14.01
CA ILE A 241 10.18 4.83 -13.07
C ILE A 241 11.26 4.59 -12.02
N VAL A 242 10.94 4.89 -10.76
CA VAL A 242 11.85 4.71 -9.63
C VAL A 242 11.21 3.93 -8.51
N LYS A 243 12.01 3.52 -7.52
CA LYS A 243 11.58 2.58 -6.50
C LYS A 243 11.93 3.06 -5.11
N VAL A 244 11.04 2.81 -4.17
CA VAL A 244 11.28 2.80 -2.74
C VAL A 244 11.18 1.35 -2.24
N LEU A 245 11.74 1.06 -1.10
CA LEU A 245 11.51 -0.15 -0.34
C LEU A 245 10.66 0.18 0.87
N LEU A 246 9.58 -0.56 1.09
CA LEU A 246 8.89 -0.63 2.36
C LEU A 246 8.46 -2.07 2.59
N HIS A 247 8.97 -2.69 3.65
CA HIS A 247 8.56 -4.03 4.05
C HIS A 247 7.23 -3.98 4.76
N VAL A 248 6.19 -4.47 4.07
CA VAL A 248 4.82 -4.47 4.57
C VAL A 248 4.67 -5.53 5.66
N GLY A 249 4.37 -5.06 6.85
CA GLY A 249 4.11 -5.91 8.00
C GLY A 249 2.66 -6.40 8.07
N PRO A 250 2.36 -7.32 8.98
CA PRO A 250 1.00 -7.82 9.19
C PRO A 250 0.05 -6.78 9.76
N GLY A 251 0.57 -5.66 10.26
CA GLY A 251 -0.21 -4.53 10.78
C GLY A 251 -1.16 -3.92 9.76
N THR A 252 -0.84 -4.00 8.47
CA THR A 252 -1.70 -3.52 7.38
C THR A 252 -3.06 -4.23 7.32
N PHE A 253 -3.16 -5.45 7.86
CA PHE A 253 -4.42 -6.20 7.96
C PHE A 253 -5.04 -6.16 9.35
N LYS A 254 -4.43 -5.43 10.29
CA LYS A 254 -4.92 -5.28 11.65
C LYS A 254 -5.99 -4.19 11.66
N PRO A 255 -7.20 -4.48 12.13
CA PRO A 255 -8.21 -3.46 12.27
C PRO A 255 -7.75 -2.34 13.22
N LEU A 256 -8.05 -1.10 12.86
CA LEU A 256 -7.93 0.01 13.79
C LEU A 256 -8.91 -0.15 14.95
N LYS A 257 -8.65 0.49 16.07
CA LYS A 257 -9.55 0.45 17.22
C LYS A 257 -10.79 1.28 16.92
N PRO A 258 -12.01 0.83 17.31
CA PRO A 258 -13.20 1.66 17.20
C PRO A 258 -13.04 2.98 17.95
N GLY A 259 -13.72 4.03 17.47
CA GLY A 259 -13.73 5.35 18.08
C GLY A 259 -12.80 6.36 17.39
N PRO A 260 -12.30 7.37 18.11
CA PRO A 260 -11.52 8.46 17.54
C PRO A 260 -10.28 7.98 16.80
N ILE A 261 -10.02 8.58 15.63
CA ILE A 261 -8.84 8.26 14.82
C ILE A 261 -7.59 8.93 15.41
N ALA A 262 -7.75 10.13 15.93
CA ALA A 262 -6.67 10.88 16.56
C ALA A 262 -6.06 10.07 17.73
N GLY A 263 -4.73 10.02 17.78
CA GLY A 263 -3.99 9.27 18.80
C GLY A 263 -3.84 7.77 18.54
N GLN A 264 -4.39 7.23 17.44
CA GLN A 264 -4.06 5.88 16.99
C GLN A 264 -2.72 5.85 16.27
N THR A 265 -2.01 4.74 16.35
CA THR A 265 -0.69 4.54 15.73
C THR A 265 -0.68 3.27 14.88
N LEU A 266 0.22 3.23 13.90
CA LEU A 266 0.50 2.03 13.12
C LEU A 266 1.73 1.30 13.67
N ASP A 267 1.80 0.00 13.41
CA ASP A 267 3.01 -0.75 13.67
C ASP A 267 4.16 -0.20 12.77
N PRO A 268 5.41 -0.12 13.28
CA PRO A 268 6.53 0.39 12.48
C PRO A 268 6.88 -0.56 11.35
N GLU A 269 7.10 0.00 10.16
CA GLU A 269 7.52 -0.71 8.95
C GLU A 269 8.85 -0.14 8.46
N TYR A 270 9.77 -1.05 8.07
CA TYR A 270 11.07 -0.65 7.53
C TYR A 270 10.92 -0.10 6.13
N PHE A 271 11.52 1.08 5.87
CA PHE A 271 11.57 1.66 4.54
C PHE A 271 12.97 2.12 4.16
N GLU A 272 13.19 2.25 2.86
CA GLU A 272 14.42 2.79 2.27
C GLU A 272 14.10 3.53 0.98
N ALA A 273 14.73 4.69 0.79
CA ALA A 273 14.76 5.41 -0.47
C ALA A 273 16.18 5.76 -0.86
N THR A 274 16.54 5.44 -2.10
CA THR A 274 17.89 5.66 -2.63
C THR A 274 18.08 7.11 -3.08
N ALA A 275 19.35 7.51 -3.27
CA ALA A 275 19.68 8.81 -3.83
C ALA A 275 19.09 8.99 -5.24
N GLU A 276 19.08 7.92 -6.07
CA GLU A 276 18.47 7.94 -7.40
C GLU A 276 16.97 8.28 -7.33
N THR A 277 16.23 7.60 -6.45
CA THR A 277 14.79 7.86 -6.26
C THR A 277 14.54 9.31 -5.84
N CYS A 278 15.28 9.80 -4.84
CA CYS A 278 15.14 11.17 -4.37
C CYS A 278 15.46 12.19 -5.47
N GLN A 279 16.54 11.98 -6.23
CA GLN A 279 16.92 12.85 -7.35
C GLN A 279 15.86 12.91 -8.44
N VAL A 280 15.28 11.76 -8.84
CA VAL A 280 14.22 11.71 -9.85
C VAL A 280 12.98 12.44 -9.36
N VAL A 281 12.50 12.14 -8.14
CA VAL A 281 11.32 12.80 -7.57
C VAL A 281 11.53 14.31 -7.45
N ASN A 282 12.68 14.76 -6.95
CA ASN A 282 13.00 16.18 -6.84
C ASN A 282 13.04 16.87 -8.22
N ARG A 283 13.66 16.21 -9.21
CA ARG A 283 13.73 16.72 -10.58
C ARG A 283 12.35 16.80 -11.24
N THR A 284 11.52 15.78 -11.09
CA THR A 284 10.12 15.76 -11.56
C THR A 284 9.35 16.95 -11.01
N ARG A 285 9.40 17.14 -9.69
CA ARG A 285 8.72 18.26 -9.02
C ARG A 285 9.28 19.62 -9.47
N GLY A 286 10.61 19.74 -9.56
CA GLY A 286 11.28 20.97 -10.01
C GLY A 286 10.92 21.38 -11.44
N ARG A 287 10.48 20.44 -12.28
CA ARG A 287 10.03 20.69 -13.67
C ARG A 287 8.51 20.86 -13.78
N GLY A 288 7.76 20.75 -12.68
CA GLY A 288 6.31 20.81 -12.67
C GLY A 288 5.62 19.51 -13.14
N GLY A 289 6.37 18.40 -13.26
CA GLY A 289 5.85 17.06 -13.48
C GLY A 289 5.14 16.53 -12.25
N ARG A 290 4.41 15.43 -12.41
CA ARG A 290 3.61 14.80 -11.33
C ARG A 290 4.29 13.56 -10.80
N VAL A 291 4.18 13.34 -9.48
CA VAL A 291 4.66 12.15 -8.79
C VAL A 291 3.49 11.19 -8.57
N PHE A 292 3.50 10.07 -9.30
CA PHE A 292 2.51 9.01 -9.17
C PHE A 292 2.99 7.96 -8.18
N ALA A 293 2.35 7.86 -7.02
CA ALA A 293 2.63 6.82 -6.05
C ALA A 293 1.81 5.55 -6.33
N VAL A 294 2.50 4.41 -6.45
CA VAL A 294 1.83 3.10 -6.60
C VAL A 294 1.67 2.45 -5.23
N GLY A 295 0.46 2.53 -4.71
CA GLY A 295 0.05 2.01 -3.42
C GLY A 295 0.29 2.94 -2.23
N THR A 296 -0.46 2.67 -1.18
CA THR A 296 -0.40 3.42 0.08
C THR A 296 0.94 3.31 0.79
N THR A 297 1.67 2.21 0.59
CA THR A 297 3.03 2.00 1.14
C THR A 297 4.04 2.95 0.53
N THR A 298 4.01 3.13 -0.80
CA THR A 298 4.84 4.10 -1.51
C THR A 298 4.51 5.52 -1.07
N THR A 299 3.22 5.86 -0.96
CA THR A 299 2.77 7.15 -0.44
C THR A 299 3.33 7.43 0.95
N ARG A 300 3.20 6.47 1.88
CA ARG A 300 3.74 6.62 3.23
C ARG A 300 5.26 6.82 3.25
N SER A 301 6.00 6.12 2.39
CA SER A 301 7.45 6.28 2.27
C SER A 301 7.82 7.69 1.79
N LEU A 302 7.18 8.18 0.73
CA LEU A 302 7.44 9.51 0.17
C LEU A 302 7.08 10.63 1.15
N GLU A 303 5.94 10.53 1.81
CA GLU A 303 5.50 11.51 2.81
C GLU A 303 6.33 11.45 4.09
N THR A 304 6.92 10.29 4.45
CA THR A 304 7.92 10.19 5.53
C THR A 304 9.21 10.91 5.14
N LEU A 305 9.69 10.76 3.90
CA LEU A 305 10.87 11.47 3.40
C LEU A 305 10.66 13.00 3.42
N ALA A 306 9.45 13.46 3.04
CA ALA A 306 9.12 14.88 3.10
C ALA A 306 9.14 15.43 4.52
N ASP A 307 8.65 14.67 5.50
CA ASP A 307 8.70 15.07 6.90
C ASP A 307 10.15 15.15 7.40
N LEU A 308 10.99 14.15 7.07
CA LEU A 308 12.42 14.16 7.41
C LEU A 308 13.14 15.36 6.81
N ALA A 309 12.88 15.67 5.54
CA ALA A 309 13.47 16.81 4.84
C ALA A 309 13.00 18.16 5.41
N ALA A 310 11.79 18.22 5.99
CA ALA A 310 11.28 19.40 6.69
C ALA A 310 11.81 19.53 8.13
N GLY A 311 12.65 18.59 8.60
CA GLY A 311 13.18 18.60 9.98
C GLY A 311 12.13 18.26 11.03
N ALA A 312 10.99 17.68 10.64
CA ALA A 312 10.00 17.22 11.60
C ALA A 312 10.59 16.06 12.41
N GLU A 313 10.41 16.09 13.73
CA GLU A 313 10.62 14.93 14.57
C GLU A 313 9.58 13.86 14.22
N VAL A 314 9.88 13.09 13.20
CA VAL A 314 9.13 11.88 12.91
C VAL A 314 9.54 10.85 13.96
N ALA A 315 8.63 9.97 14.38
CA ALA A 315 8.97 8.77 15.13
C ALA A 315 9.83 7.85 14.22
N PHE A 316 11.02 8.33 13.90
CA PHE A 316 11.99 7.72 13.00
C PHE A 316 13.07 7.09 13.86
N ARG A 317 13.02 5.77 13.96
CA ARG A 317 14.13 5.02 14.53
C ARG A 317 15.13 4.71 13.43
N ALA A 318 16.22 5.49 13.35
CA ALA A 318 17.34 5.12 12.49
C ALA A 318 17.74 3.68 12.77
N SER A 319 17.84 2.85 11.73
CA SER A 319 18.42 1.52 11.91
C SER A 319 19.89 1.68 12.22
N VAL A 320 20.27 1.52 13.49
CA VAL A 320 21.67 1.29 13.83
C VAL A 320 22.02 -0.04 13.17
N ALA A 321 22.90 0.03 12.18
CA ALA A 321 23.44 -1.15 11.53
C ALA A 321 23.98 -2.07 12.64
N ALA A 322 23.45 -3.27 12.72
CA ALA A 322 23.99 -4.31 13.58
C ALA A 322 25.26 -4.88 12.92
N GLU A 323 26.31 -4.06 12.90
CA GLU A 323 27.70 -4.52 12.85
C GLU A 323 28.19 -4.45 14.29
N GLY A 324 28.48 -5.64 14.87
CA GLY A 324 28.97 -5.97 16.16
C GLY A 324 29.49 -4.83 17.04
N GLY A 325 28.77 -4.50 18.13
CA GLY A 325 29.23 -3.59 19.15
C GLY A 325 28.16 -3.30 20.17
N SER A 326 28.33 -3.82 21.37
CA SER A 326 27.58 -3.47 22.58
C SER A 326 27.51 -1.94 22.74
N ALA A 327 26.31 -1.38 22.75
CA ALA A 327 26.09 -0.01 23.17
C ALA A 327 24.88 0.08 24.09
N ALA A 328 25.15 0.62 25.27
CA ALA A 328 24.24 0.86 26.37
C ALA A 328 23.07 1.76 25.99
N ALA A 329 21.90 1.48 26.58
CA ALA A 329 20.71 2.32 26.51
C ALA A 329 21.01 3.69 27.11
N ALA A 330 20.83 4.75 26.30
CA ALA A 330 20.71 6.10 26.81
C ALA A 330 19.21 6.45 26.90
N ASP A 331 18.78 6.59 28.13
CA ASP A 331 17.49 7.13 28.55
C ASP A 331 17.48 8.64 28.26
N VAL A 332 16.54 9.12 27.44
CA VAL A 332 16.30 10.55 27.27
C VAL A 332 14.88 10.88 27.69
N GLY A 333 14.81 11.51 28.84
CA GLY A 333 13.60 11.90 29.55
C GLY A 333 12.72 12.85 28.75
N GLY A 334 11.42 12.74 28.97
CA GLY A 334 10.37 13.57 28.41
C GLY A 334 10.44 15.02 28.89
N GLY A 335 10.29 15.93 27.94
CA GLY A 335 9.99 17.33 28.18
C GLY A 335 8.74 17.70 27.40
N ALA A 336 7.65 17.96 28.12
CA ALA A 336 6.43 18.53 27.58
C ALA A 336 6.71 19.97 27.14
N ALA A 337 6.42 20.31 25.90
CA ALA A 337 6.39 21.68 25.42
C ALA A 337 4.97 22.05 24.95
N ASP A 338 4.53 23.14 25.50
CA ASP A 338 3.26 23.85 25.43
C ASP A 338 2.95 24.31 23.99
N SER A 339 1.72 24.05 23.53
CA SER A 339 1.24 24.44 22.21
C SER A 339 0.56 25.79 22.27
N THR A 340 1.14 26.82 21.68
CA THR A 340 0.46 28.09 21.39
C THR A 340 -0.21 27.99 20.00
N SER A 341 -1.52 28.20 20.00
CA SER A 341 -2.42 28.31 18.88
C SER A 341 -2.12 29.51 17.99
N VAL A 342 -2.03 29.32 16.68
CA VAL A 342 -2.25 30.38 15.69
C VAL A 342 -3.44 29.93 14.82
N GLY A 343 -4.52 30.70 14.92
CA GLY A 343 -5.69 30.53 14.08
C GLY A 343 -5.42 30.99 12.65
N GLY A 344 -5.92 30.23 11.70
CA GLY A 344 -5.96 30.56 10.30
C GLY A 344 -7.24 29.97 9.68
N ASP A 345 -8.11 30.85 9.21
CA ASP A 345 -9.34 30.55 8.48
C ASP A 345 -9.00 29.72 7.23
N GLY A 346 -9.52 28.49 7.13
CA GLY A 346 -9.31 27.60 5.99
C GLY A 346 -10.60 26.92 5.55
N ALA A 347 -11.14 27.39 4.45
CA ALA A 347 -12.21 26.73 3.70
C ALA A 347 -11.81 25.28 3.37
N ALA A 348 -12.78 24.35 3.38
CA ALA A 348 -12.62 22.95 2.96
C ALA A 348 -12.02 22.90 1.56
N GLY A 349 -10.69 22.73 1.49
CA GLY A 349 -9.92 22.74 0.26
C GLY A 349 -9.64 21.31 -0.21
N VAL A 350 -10.03 21.01 -1.43
CA VAL A 350 -9.31 20.06 -2.29
C VAL A 350 -7.82 20.33 -2.08
N ALA A 351 -7.04 19.26 -1.77
CA ALA A 351 -5.62 19.39 -1.52
C ALA A 351 -4.95 20.27 -2.58
N LYS A 352 -4.56 21.49 -2.21
CA LYS A 352 -3.90 22.43 -3.12
C LYS A 352 -2.55 21.83 -3.48
N ARG A 353 -2.31 21.73 -4.79
CA ARG A 353 -0.98 21.50 -5.33
C ARG A 353 -0.06 22.61 -4.79
N VAL A 354 0.96 22.23 -4.03
CA VAL A 354 2.05 23.17 -3.71
C VAL A 354 2.81 23.40 -5.01
N ALA A 355 2.73 24.64 -5.51
CA ALA A 355 3.37 24.99 -6.76
C ALA A 355 4.89 24.77 -6.68
N PRO A 356 5.55 24.29 -7.77
CA PRO A 356 6.99 24.16 -7.79
C PRO A 356 7.62 25.53 -7.58
N GLY A 357 8.34 25.69 -6.46
CA GLY A 357 9.04 26.96 -6.15
C GLY A 357 8.83 27.49 -4.74
N ASP A 358 7.74 27.20 -4.07
CA ASP A 358 7.46 27.72 -2.72
C ASP A 358 7.91 26.73 -1.63
N GLY A 359 9.24 26.59 -1.43
CA GLY A 359 9.80 26.02 -0.21
C GLY A 359 9.51 24.53 0.07
N ALA A 360 9.01 23.76 -0.90
CA ALA A 360 8.80 22.34 -0.71
C ALA A 360 10.15 21.63 -0.51
N PRO A 361 10.31 20.81 0.55
CA PRO A 361 11.60 20.24 0.90
C PRO A 361 12.13 19.33 -0.20
N SER A 362 13.44 19.44 -0.49
CA SER A 362 14.15 18.49 -1.35
C SER A 362 14.32 17.18 -0.60
N LEU A 363 13.88 16.07 -1.21
CA LEU A 363 14.02 14.77 -0.60
C LEU A 363 15.48 14.33 -0.59
N GLU A 364 15.90 13.75 0.53
CA GLU A 364 17.21 13.14 0.72
C GLU A 364 17.07 11.63 0.94
N PRO A 365 18.09 10.84 0.54
CA PRO A 365 18.06 9.39 0.75
C PRO A 365 17.99 9.08 2.25
N ALA A 366 17.09 8.17 2.61
CA ALA A 366 16.92 7.75 3.98
C ALA A 366 16.51 6.28 4.07
N LYS A 367 16.84 5.65 5.21
CA LYS A 367 16.38 4.32 5.58
C LYS A 367 16.11 4.23 7.06
N GLY A 368 15.07 3.49 7.44
CA GLY A 368 14.70 3.34 8.85
C GLY A 368 13.31 2.79 9.01
N TRP A 369 12.67 3.12 10.12
CA TRP A 369 11.34 2.65 10.47
C TRP A 369 10.35 3.78 10.44
N THR A 370 9.21 3.62 9.75
CA THR A 370 8.14 4.60 9.70
C THR A 370 6.87 4.06 10.35
N GLU A 371 6.26 4.88 11.19
CA GLU A 371 4.92 4.68 11.76
C GLU A 371 3.92 5.66 11.13
N LYS A 372 4.27 6.26 9.99
CA LYS A 372 3.47 7.30 9.34
C LYS A 372 2.03 6.85 9.17
N PHE A 373 1.12 7.53 9.86
CA PHE A 373 -0.32 7.31 9.79
C PHE A 373 -0.97 8.54 9.13
N ILE A 374 -1.53 8.33 7.93
CA ILE A 374 -2.17 9.38 7.15
C ILE A 374 -3.68 9.18 7.21
N TYR A 375 -4.40 10.20 7.66
CA TYR A 375 -5.85 10.28 7.72
C TYR A 375 -6.31 11.73 7.53
N PRO A 376 -7.58 12.01 7.18
CA PRO A 376 -8.06 13.39 7.00
C PRO A 376 -8.07 14.20 8.31
N PRO A 377 -7.78 15.53 8.24
CA PRO A 377 -7.19 16.23 7.10
C PRO A 377 -5.68 15.97 7.00
N TYR A 378 -5.15 15.88 5.79
CA TYR A 378 -3.71 15.72 5.56
C TYR A 378 -3.29 16.43 4.28
N ASP A 379 -2.24 17.25 4.35
CA ASP A 379 -1.65 17.94 3.21
C ASP A 379 -0.50 17.12 2.64
N PHE A 380 -0.69 16.55 1.45
CA PHE A 380 0.32 15.77 0.76
C PHE A 380 1.43 16.68 0.22
N LYS A 381 2.67 16.34 0.57
CA LYS A 381 3.86 17.15 0.29
C LYS A 381 4.58 16.74 -0.99
N VAL A 382 4.42 15.48 -1.41
CA VAL A 382 5.18 14.88 -2.51
C VAL A 382 4.27 14.23 -3.54
N VAL A 383 3.22 13.53 -3.12
CA VAL A 383 2.40 12.70 -4.00
C VAL A 383 1.33 13.53 -4.68
N ASP A 384 1.36 13.58 -6.02
CA ASP A 384 0.38 14.30 -6.85
C ASP A 384 -0.77 13.39 -7.31
N ALA A 385 -0.48 12.11 -7.59
CA ALA A 385 -1.46 11.12 -8.01
C ALA A 385 -1.23 9.78 -7.31
N LEU A 386 -2.32 9.07 -7.01
CA LEU A 386 -2.30 7.82 -6.28
C LEU A 386 -2.94 6.69 -7.10
N ILE A 387 -2.18 5.61 -7.32
CA ILE A 387 -2.70 4.35 -7.87
C ILE A 387 -2.90 3.39 -6.71
N THR A 388 -4.12 2.91 -6.47
CA THR A 388 -4.42 2.09 -5.31
C THR A 388 -5.54 1.08 -5.60
N ASN A 389 -5.73 0.09 -4.71
CA ASN A 389 -6.88 -0.84 -4.75
C ASN A 389 -8.08 -0.25 -4.00
N PHE A 390 -9.22 -0.95 -4.06
CA PHE A 390 -10.34 -0.74 -3.16
C PHE A 390 -10.07 -1.40 -1.81
N HIS A 391 -10.18 -0.64 -0.72
CA HIS A 391 -9.72 -1.02 0.62
C HIS A 391 -10.86 -1.47 1.55
N LEU A 392 -10.49 -2.13 2.66
CA LEU A 392 -11.41 -2.52 3.74
C LEU A 392 -12.05 -1.31 4.40
N PRO A 393 -13.34 -1.39 4.78
CA PRO A 393 -13.99 -0.37 5.60
C PRO A 393 -13.20 -0.11 6.88
N GLY A 394 -13.03 1.15 7.26
CA GLY A 394 -12.37 1.55 8.49
C GLY A 394 -10.91 1.10 8.62
N SER A 395 -10.21 0.81 7.54
CA SER A 395 -8.78 0.49 7.55
C SER A 395 -7.91 1.73 7.41
N SER A 396 -6.66 1.67 7.90
CA SER A 396 -5.69 2.76 7.77
C SER A 396 -5.44 3.16 6.30
N VAL A 397 -5.52 2.21 5.39
CA VAL A 397 -5.35 2.45 3.94
C VAL A 397 -6.58 3.13 3.32
N MET A 398 -7.78 2.84 3.83
CA MET A 398 -9.02 3.58 3.47
C MET A 398 -8.91 5.04 3.94
N LEU A 399 -8.45 5.27 5.17
CA LEU A 399 -8.26 6.62 5.72
C LEU A 399 -7.26 7.43 4.89
N LEU A 400 -6.12 6.84 4.48
CA LEU A 400 -5.15 7.49 3.60
C LEU A 400 -5.79 7.87 2.26
N THR A 401 -6.57 6.96 1.67
CA THR A 401 -7.24 7.22 0.38
C THR A 401 -8.28 8.34 0.52
N CYS A 402 -9.03 8.38 1.63
CA CYS A 402 -9.94 9.46 1.96
C CYS A 402 -9.21 10.79 2.23
N ALA A 403 -8.04 10.75 2.86
CA ALA A 403 -7.19 11.93 3.03
C ALA A 403 -6.72 12.49 1.69
N PHE A 404 -6.48 11.62 0.70
CA PHE A 404 -5.98 12.00 -0.61
C PHE A 404 -7.04 12.61 -1.53
N ALA A 405 -8.26 12.08 -1.51
CA ALA A 405 -9.31 12.45 -2.47
C ALA A 405 -10.54 13.13 -1.84
N GLY A 406 -10.60 13.17 -0.52
CA GLY A 406 -11.84 13.53 0.19
C GLY A 406 -12.71 12.31 0.47
N ARG A 407 -13.28 12.28 1.68
CA ARG A 407 -14.10 11.15 2.17
C ARG A 407 -15.33 10.91 1.29
N GLU A 408 -16.04 11.97 0.94
CA GLU A 408 -17.31 11.87 0.19
C GLU A 408 -17.09 11.30 -1.22
N LEU A 409 -16.07 11.79 -1.95
CA LEU A 409 -15.73 11.26 -3.26
C LEU A 409 -15.34 9.79 -3.20
N ILE A 410 -14.54 9.39 -2.20
CA ILE A 410 -14.13 7.98 -2.03
C ILE A 410 -15.34 7.09 -1.69
N LEU A 411 -16.21 7.49 -0.77
CA LEU A 411 -17.39 6.71 -0.44
C LEU A 411 -18.34 6.58 -1.64
N SER A 412 -18.54 7.67 -2.40
CA SER A 412 -19.31 7.65 -3.65
C SER A 412 -18.70 6.72 -4.70
N ALA A 413 -17.36 6.76 -4.86
CA ALA A 413 -16.64 5.88 -5.76
C ALA A 413 -16.77 4.39 -5.38
N TYR A 414 -16.80 4.09 -4.08
CA TYR A 414 -16.99 2.72 -3.59
C TYR A 414 -18.42 2.20 -3.81
N GLU A 415 -19.43 3.06 -3.65
CA GLU A 415 -20.81 2.72 -4.02
C GLU A 415 -20.94 2.48 -5.52
N GLU A 416 -20.34 3.36 -6.35
CA GLU A 416 -20.29 3.19 -7.80
C GLU A 416 -19.56 1.91 -8.21
N ALA A 417 -18.45 1.59 -7.55
CA ALA A 417 -17.72 0.35 -7.78
C ALA A 417 -18.59 -0.89 -7.51
N LYS A 418 -19.35 -0.90 -6.41
CA LYS A 418 -20.30 -1.99 -6.11
C LYS A 418 -21.41 -2.08 -7.16
N ARG A 419 -22.01 -0.94 -7.49
CA ARG A 419 -23.09 -0.86 -8.49
C ARG A 419 -22.67 -1.38 -9.86
N THR A 420 -21.41 -1.15 -10.24
CA THR A 420 -20.87 -1.52 -11.56
C THR A 420 -20.08 -2.83 -11.55
N GLY A 421 -20.02 -3.53 -10.40
CA GLY A 421 -19.42 -4.86 -10.29
C GLY A 421 -17.90 -4.89 -10.31
N TYR A 422 -17.25 -3.87 -9.72
CA TYR A 422 -15.81 -3.93 -9.44
C TYR A 422 -15.48 -4.99 -8.39
N ARG A 423 -14.28 -5.52 -8.48
CA ARG A 423 -13.73 -6.45 -7.51
C ARG A 423 -12.85 -5.70 -6.51
N PHE A 424 -12.87 -6.15 -5.27
CA PHE A 424 -12.23 -5.45 -4.15
C PHE A 424 -10.99 -6.18 -3.64
N TYR A 425 -10.14 -5.46 -2.93
CA TYR A 425 -8.93 -5.86 -2.21
C TYR A 425 -7.77 -6.27 -3.11
N SER A 426 -6.84 -7.13 -2.57
CA SER A 426 -5.51 -7.39 -3.16
C SER A 426 -5.51 -7.83 -4.61
N TYR A 427 -6.47 -8.68 -5.01
CA TYR A 427 -6.62 -9.18 -6.38
C TYR A 427 -7.79 -8.54 -7.11
N GLY A 428 -8.37 -7.51 -6.51
CA GLY A 428 -9.48 -6.77 -7.08
C GLY A 428 -9.08 -5.88 -8.23
N ASP A 429 -9.84 -4.84 -8.42
CA ASP A 429 -9.61 -3.81 -9.41
C ASP A 429 -8.91 -2.60 -8.76
N SER A 430 -8.59 -1.59 -9.53
CA SER A 430 -7.78 -0.46 -9.09
C SER A 430 -8.47 0.88 -9.26
N MET A 431 -7.96 1.89 -8.57
CA MET A 431 -8.28 3.30 -8.74
C MET A 431 -7.01 4.07 -9.12
N LEU A 432 -7.17 5.06 -9.97
CA LEU A 432 -6.23 6.16 -10.20
C LEU A 432 -6.90 7.44 -9.69
N ILE A 433 -6.27 8.13 -8.77
CA ILE A 433 -6.76 9.39 -8.20
C ILE A 433 -5.81 10.50 -8.62
N ILE A 434 -6.33 11.47 -9.39
CA ILE A 434 -5.60 12.60 -9.96
C ILE A 434 -6.18 13.94 -9.53
#